data_ed772f2dc01e4fc302e7e90ed3dc525f
#
_entry.id   ed772f2dc01e4fc302e7e90ed3dc525f
#
_cell.length_a   1.000
_cell.length_b   1.000
_cell.length_c   1.000
_cell.angle_alpha   90.00
_cell.angle_beta   90.00
_cell.angle_gamma   90.00
#
_symmetry.space_group_name_H-M   'P 1'
#
loop_
_entity.id
_entity.type
_entity.pdbx_description
1 polymer ?
#
loop_
_entity_poly.entity_id
_entity_poly.type
_entity_poly.pdbx_seq_one_letter_code
_entity_poly.pdbx_strand_id
1 'polypeptide(L)'
;MADHRNNPLRKMVLKLTDKPLWFQQFLLTRLFRYTVKLSGTAKQDILQTDLKTVTFRQRNLKRVQNHIGGVHAAGTALLGESATGFVVGVNLPGDKLPLLKSMHVDYLKRATGTLEARASLTDEQIQMMLTEDKGEVEVTVIITDEAGVEPVATSYVWAWIPKKR
;
A
#
# COMPACT_ATOMS: atom_id res chain seq x y z
N MET A 1 -15.98 -14.79 -14.81
CA MET A 1 -16.04 -13.68 -13.84
C MET A 1 -15.09 -14.01 -12.70
N ALA A 2 -14.04 -13.25 -12.55
CA ALA A 2 -12.99 -13.53 -11.59
C ALA A 2 -13.52 -13.37 -10.15
N ASP A 3 -13.20 -14.34 -9.30
CA ASP A 3 -13.85 -14.52 -8.01
C ASP A 3 -12.97 -14.05 -6.85
N HIS A 4 -13.37 -12.94 -6.24
CA HIS A 4 -12.81 -12.44 -4.98
C HIS A 4 -13.47 -13.08 -3.74
N ARG A 5 -14.20 -14.20 -3.91
CA ARG A 5 -14.80 -14.94 -2.79
C ARG A 5 -13.70 -15.24 -1.78
N ASN A 6 -13.92 -14.97 -0.52
CA ASN A 6 -13.00 -15.22 0.59
C ASN A 6 -11.82 -14.24 0.79
N ASN A 7 -11.80 -13.07 0.14
CA ASN A 7 -10.87 -12.02 0.53
C ASN A 7 -11.49 -11.16 1.65
N PRO A 8 -11.05 -11.33 2.92
CA PRO A 8 -11.63 -10.59 4.05
C PRO A 8 -11.31 -9.09 4.01
N LEU A 9 -10.14 -8.71 3.50
CA LEU A 9 -9.74 -7.30 3.36
C LEU A 9 -10.66 -6.60 2.35
N ARG A 10 -10.88 -7.20 1.18
CA ARG A 10 -11.80 -6.65 0.18
C ARG A 10 -13.23 -6.53 0.70
N LYS A 11 -13.74 -7.57 1.36
CA LYS A 11 -15.08 -7.53 1.98
C LYS A 11 -15.22 -6.40 2.99
N MET A 12 -14.18 -6.14 3.76
CA MET A 12 -14.16 -5.05 4.73
C MET A 12 -14.17 -3.68 4.03
N VAL A 13 -13.31 -3.47 3.02
CA VAL A 13 -13.28 -2.23 2.25
C VAL A 13 -14.66 -1.96 1.62
N LEU A 14 -15.27 -2.97 0.98
CA LEU A 14 -16.60 -2.84 0.36
C LEU A 14 -17.70 -2.48 1.37
N LYS A 15 -17.66 -2.99 2.59
CA LYS A 15 -18.63 -2.62 3.65
C LYS A 15 -18.50 -1.17 4.11
N LEU A 16 -17.38 -0.53 3.82
CA LEU A 16 -17.11 0.84 4.24
C LEU A 16 -17.39 1.86 3.13
N THR A 17 -17.61 1.42 1.88
CA THR A 17 -17.77 2.31 0.71
C THR A 17 -18.91 3.33 0.90
N ASP A 18 -20.01 2.94 1.55
CA ASP A 18 -21.17 3.80 1.81
C ASP A 18 -21.03 4.65 3.09
N LYS A 19 -19.91 4.56 3.79
CA LYS A 19 -19.70 5.31 5.03
C LYS A 19 -18.96 6.63 4.73
N PRO A 20 -19.13 7.65 5.59
CA PRO A 20 -18.39 8.90 5.44
C PRO A 20 -16.87 8.67 5.35
N LEU A 21 -16.18 9.47 4.54
CA LEU A 21 -14.74 9.29 4.27
C LEU A 21 -13.90 9.27 5.55
N TRP A 22 -14.17 10.16 6.51
CA TRP A 22 -13.45 10.19 7.80
C TRP A 22 -13.55 8.88 8.57
N PHE A 23 -14.71 8.20 8.49
CA PHE A 23 -14.93 6.91 9.16
C PHE A 23 -14.18 5.78 8.44
N GLN A 24 -14.20 5.79 7.09
CA GLN A 24 -13.41 4.86 6.29
C GLN A 24 -11.91 4.99 6.63
N GLN A 25 -11.38 6.21 6.60
CA GLN A 25 -9.98 6.53 6.95
C GLN A 25 -9.62 6.02 8.36
N PHE A 26 -10.45 6.34 9.34
CA PHE A 26 -10.23 5.96 10.73
C PHE A 26 -10.15 4.43 10.88
N LEU A 27 -11.17 3.71 10.36
CA LEU A 27 -11.27 2.27 10.57
C LEU A 27 -10.21 1.51 9.76
N LEU A 28 -10.03 1.82 8.48
CA LEU A 28 -9.03 1.18 7.63
C LEU A 28 -7.62 1.41 8.16
N THR A 29 -7.28 2.64 8.53
CA THR A 29 -6.00 2.97 9.14
C THR A 29 -5.76 2.16 10.40
N ARG A 30 -6.74 2.09 11.29
CA ARG A 30 -6.60 1.39 12.57
C ARG A 30 -6.40 -0.11 12.37
N LEU A 31 -7.18 -0.72 11.49
CA LEU A 31 -7.07 -2.16 11.17
C LEU A 31 -5.75 -2.47 10.46
N PHE A 32 -5.36 -1.65 9.50
CA PHE A 32 -4.09 -1.83 8.80
C PHE A 32 -2.90 -1.75 9.76
N ARG A 33 -2.85 -0.75 10.61
CA ARG A 33 -1.80 -0.60 11.64
C ARG A 33 -1.76 -1.75 12.65
N TYR A 34 -2.90 -2.34 12.94
CA TYR A 34 -2.97 -3.51 13.81
C TYR A 34 -2.40 -4.76 13.15
N THR A 35 -2.68 -4.94 11.86
CA THR A 35 -2.25 -6.11 11.07
C THR A 35 -0.78 -5.97 10.64
N VAL A 36 -0.41 -4.80 10.11
CA VAL A 36 0.95 -4.50 9.64
C VAL A 36 1.69 -3.71 10.71
N LYS A 37 2.36 -4.43 11.61
CA LYS A 37 2.96 -3.86 12.83
C LYS A 37 3.94 -2.72 12.58
N LEU A 38 4.78 -2.84 11.54
CA LEU A 38 5.77 -1.80 11.22
C LEU A 38 5.10 -0.50 10.74
N SER A 39 4.07 -0.59 9.90
CA SER A 39 3.25 0.56 9.52
C SER A 39 2.51 1.18 10.70
N GLY A 40 2.11 0.34 11.68
CA GLY A 40 1.57 0.78 12.96
C GLY A 40 2.58 1.58 13.78
N THR A 41 3.83 1.11 13.85
CA THR A 41 4.94 1.82 14.52
C THR A 41 5.24 3.15 13.84
N ALA A 42 5.28 3.17 12.52
CA ALA A 42 5.49 4.38 11.72
C ALA A 42 4.29 5.35 11.73
N LYS A 43 3.12 4.90 12.20
CA LYS A 43 1.85 5.68 12.21
C LYS A 43 1.41 6.13 10.81
N GLN A 44 1.50 5.22 9.83
CA GLN A 44 0.98 5.47 8.49
C GLN A 44 -0.54 5.53 8.49
N ASP A 45 -1.11 6.42 7.69
CA ASP A 45 -2.55 6.59 7.52
C ASP A 45 -2.99 6.11 6.13
N ILE A 46 -4.20 5.52 6.03
CA ILE A 46 -4.89 5.33 4.75
C ILE A 46 -5.82 6.51 4.55
N LEU A 47 -5.65 7.24 3.44
CA LEU A 47 -6.45 8.42 3.14
C LEU A 47 -7.70 8.05 2.34
N GLN A 48 -7.55 7.19 1.34
CA GLN A 48 -8.67 6.74 0.50
C GLN A 48 -8.30 5.48 -0.28
N THR A 49 -9.32 4.73 -0.70
CA THR A 49 -9.18 3.62 -1.64
C THR A 49 -10.47 3.41 -2.41
N ASP A 50 -10.35 3.04 -3.69
CA ASP A 50 -11.44 2.60 -4.56
C ASP A 50 -11.27 1.14 -5.02
N LEU A 51 -10.47 0.36 -4.29
CA LEU A 51 -10.04 -1.00 -4.56
C LEU A 51 -8.94 -1.13 -5.63
N LYS A 52 -8.92 -0.30 -6.68
CA LYS A 52 -7.87 -0.27 -7.71
C LYS A 52 -6.73 0.66 -7.34
N THR A 53 -7.05 1.69 -6.57
CA THR A 53 -6.13 2.73 -6.14
C THR A 53 -6.19 2.86 -4.62
N VAL A 54 -5.07 3.17 -4.00
CA VAL A 54 -5.00 3.54 -2.59
C VAL A 54 -4.04 4.69 -2.41
N THR A 55 -4.35 5.59 -1.49
CA THR A 55 -3.44 6.65 -1.04
C THR A 55 -3.11 6.44 0.43
N PHE A 56 -1.82 6.29 0.71
CA PHE A 56 -1.25 6.24 2.06
C PHE A 56 -0.53 7.53 2.37
N ARG A 57 -0.45 7.89 3.66
CA ARG A 57 0.29 9.03 4.15
C ARG A 57 1.26 8.63 5.27
N GLN A 58 2.49 9.14 5.18
CA GLN A 58 3.49 9.11 6.24
C GLN A 58 3.74 10.53 6.73
N ARG A 59 3.19 10.88 7.89
CA ARG A 59 3.51 12.16 8.53
C ARG A 59 4.97 12.18 9.00
N ASN A 60 5.62 13.34 8.90
CA ASN A 60 6.99 13.54 9.37
C ASN A 60 7.06 13.62 10.91
N LEU A 61 6.79 12.50 11.59
CA LEU A 61 6.84 12.38 13.05
C LEU A 61 8.25 12.08 13.52
N LYS A 62 8.65 12.57 14.71
CA LYS A 62 9.99 12.33 15.29
C LYS A 62 10.45 10.87 15.25
N ARG A 63 9.54 9.92 15.43
CA ARG A 63 9.84 8.47 15.43
C ARG A 63 10.25 7.90 14.06
N VAL A 64 9.97 8.63 12.98
CA VAL A 64 10.31 8.22 11.60
C VAL A 64 11.31 9.16 10.94
N GLN A 65 11.83 10.14 11.69
CA GLN A 65 12.82 11.08 11.18
C GLN A 65 14.22 10.47 11.11
N ASN A 66 14.96 10.91 10.10
CA ASN A 66 16.40 10.75 10.04
C ASN A 66 17.13 11.87 10.82
N HIS A 67 18.47 11.85 10.82
CA HIS A 67 19.29 12.82 11.53
C HIS A 67 19.19 14.27 11.01
N ILE A 68 18.60 14.50 9.84
CA ILE A 68 18.38 15.82 9.26
C ILE A 68 16.92 16.29 9.34
N GLY A 69 16.08 15.58 10.10
CA GLY A 69 14.69 15.97 10.38
C GLY A 69 13.65 15.66 9.29
N GLY A 70 14.04 14.95 8.21
CA GLY A 70 13.12 14.45 7.20
C GLY A 70 12.65 13.02 7.51
N VAL A 71 11.64 12.53 6.80
CA VAL A 71 11.25 11.11 6.88
C VAL A 71 12.45 10.24 6.49
N HIS A 72 12.77 9.25 7.32
CA HIS A 72 13.88 8.35 7.09
C HIS A 72 13.70 7.57 5.78
N ALA A 73 14.80 7.27 5.08
CA ALA A 73 14.80 6.50 3.84
C ALA A 73 13.99 5.19 3.96
N ALA A 74 14.21 4.43 5.04
CA ALA A 74 13.43 3.22 5.33
C ALA A 74 11.93 3.50 5.53
N GLY A 75 11.57 4.65 6.10
CA GLY A 75 10.17 5.06 6.25
C GLY A 75 9.50 5.39 4.91
N THR A 76 10.25 5.97 3.98
CA THR A 76 9.79 6.23 2.61
C THR A 76 9.59 4.92 1.84
N ALA A 77 10.55 3.99 1.93
CA ALA A 77 10.43 2.66 1.33
C ALA A 77 9.23 1.88 1.90
N LEU A 78 9.07 1.90 3.23
CA LEU A 78 7.92 1.28 3.90
C LEU A 78 6.57 1.89 3.44
N LEU A 79 6.53 3.19 3.16
CA LEU A 79 5.31 3.84 2.68
C LEU A 79 4.88 3.28 1.32
N GLY A 80 5.82 3.12 0.39
CA GLY A 80 5.55 2.51 -0.91
C GLY A 80 5.18 1.03 -0.79
N GLU A 81 5.88 0.27 0.06
CA GLU A 81 5.54 -1.13 0.35
C GLU A 81 4.12 -1.26 0.91
N SER A 82 3.74 -0.42 1.87
CA SER A 82 2.41 -0.45 2.48
C SER A 82 1.30 -0.16 1.47
N ALA A 83 1.50 0.85 0.62
CA ALA A 83 0.51 1.23 -0.39
C ALA A 83 0.36 0.14 -1.47
N THR A 84 1.49 -0.35 -2.01
CA THR A 84 1.48 -1.40 -3.04
C THR A 84 0.97 -2.73 -2.49
N GLY A 85 1.38 -3.12 -1.29
CA GLY A 85 0.92 -4.34 -0.63
C GLY A 85 -0.57 -4.31 -0.29
N PHE A 86 -1.11 -3.14 0.06
CA PHE A 86 -2.55 -2.99 0.31
C PHE A 86 -3.36 -3.21 -0.97
N VAL A 87 -3.00 -2.56 -2.09
CA VAL A 87 -3.77 -2.67 -3.33
C VAL A 87 -3.66 -4.08 -3.94
N VAL A 88 -2.52 -4.76 -3.78
CA VAL A 88 -2.40 -6.19 -4.12
C VAL A 88 -3.26 -7.04 -3.18
N GLY A 89 -3.14 -6.84 -1.88
CA GLY A 89 -3.86 -7.62 -0.87
C GLY A 89 -5.38 -7.53 -1.00
N VAL A 90 -5.93 -6.37 -1.36
CA VAL A 90 -7.38 -6.19 -1.54
C VAL A 90 -7.90 -6.83 -2.82
N ASN A 91 -7.05 -7.06 -3.82
CA ASN A 91 -7.42 -7.64 -5.10
C ASN A 91 -7.07 -9.12 -5.24
N LEU A 92 -6.16 -9.63 -4.44
CA LEU A 92 -5.77 -11.04 -4.49
C LEU A 92 -6.87 -11.94 -3.87
N PRO A 93 -7.19 -13.11 -4.48
CA PRO A 93 -8.08 -14.10 -3.86
C PRO A 93 -7.62 -14.53 -2.47
N GLY A 94 -8.57 -14.85 -1.59
CA GLY A 94 -8.29 -15.18 -0.19
C GLY A 94 -7.52 -16.48 0.04
N ASP A 95 -7.42 -17.35 -0.96
CA ASP A 95 -6.66 -18.60 -0.98
C ASP A 95 -5.21 -18.43 -1.48
N LYS A 96 -4.82 -17.21 -1.82
CA LYS A 96 -3.45 -16.87 -2.24
C LYS A 96 -2.76 -15.98 -1.19
N LEU A 97 -1.44 -16.05 -1.16
CA LEU A 97 -0.59 -15.29 -0.24
C LEU A 97 0.26 -14.30 -1.03
N PRO A 98 0.12 -12.99 -0.79
CA PRO A 98 1.01 -11.99 -1.40
C PRO A 98 2.34 -11.95 -0.67
N LEU A 99 3.42 -11.83 -1.43
CA LEU A 99 4.79 -11.74 -0.94
C LEU A 99 5.52 -10.64 -1.72
N LEU A 100 6.14 -9.70 -1.02
CA LEU A 100 7.02 -8.73 -1.67
C LEU A 100 8.24 -9.50 -2.23
N LYS A 101 8.41 -9.47 -3.55
CA LYS A 101 9.51 -10.14 -4.24
C LYS A 101 10.74 -9.26 -4.34
N SER A 102 10.55 -8.02 -4.76
CA SER A 102 11.63 -7.03 -4.86
C SER A 102 11.10 -5.62 -4.63
N MET A 103 12.01 -4.78 -4.17
CA MET A 103 11.77 -3.38 -3.93
C MET A 103 13.02 -2.61 -4.36
N HIS A 104 12.85 -1.58 -5.18
CA HIS A 104 13.90 -0.66 -5.57
C HIS A 104 13.44 0.77 -5.28
N VAL A 105 14.32 1.57 -4.68
CA VAL A 105 14.04 2.96 -4.33
C VAL A 105 15.27 3.81 -4.60
N ASP A 106 15.18 4.67 -5.59
CA ASP A 106 16.17 5.70 -5.89
C ASP A 106 15.79 7.01 -5.21
N TYR A 107 16.66 7.52 -4.36
CA TYR A 107 16.46 8.78 -3.65
C TYR A 107 17.02 9.92 -4.50
N LEU A 108 16.16 10.62 -5.22
CA LEU A 108 16.52 11.64 -6.21
C LEU A 108 16.70 13.02 -5.59
N LYS A 109 15.91 13.33 -4.57
CA LYS A 109 15.88 14.63 -3.91
C LYS A 109 15.59 14.48 -2.42
N ARG A 110 15.96 15.50 -1.64
CA ARG A 110 15.54 15.58 -0.23
C ARG A 110 14.04 15.82 -0.17
N ALA A 111 13.31 14.93 0.50
CA ALA A 111 11.89 15.07 0.74
C ALA A 111 11.61 16.12 1.81
N THR A 112 10.51 16.85 1.67
CA THR A 112 10.05 17.89 2.60
C THR A 112 8.76 17.44 3.29
N GLY A 113 8.72 17.48 4.62
CA GLY A 113 7.51 17.29 5.41
C GLY A 113 6.87 15.91 5.29
N THR A 114 5.57 15.89 5.14
CA THR A 114 4.73 14.69 5.01
C THR A 114 4.87 14.07 3.63
N LEU A 115 4.85 12.72 3.56
CA LEU A 115 4.86 11.99 2.30
C LEU A 115 3.51 11.33 2.05
N GLU A 116 3.09 11.28 0.79
CA GLU A 116 1.94 10.50 0.32
C GLU A 116 2.35 9.55 -0.79
N ALA A 117 1.90 8.30 -0.69
CA ALA A 117 2.10 7.27 -1.72
C ALA A 117 0.75 6.91 -2.32
N ARG A 118 0.63 7.05 -3.63
CA ARG A 118 -0.54 6.62 -4.40
C ARG A 118 -0.16 5.41 -5.24
N ALA A 119 -0.69 4.24 -4.87
CA ALA A 119 -0.48 2.99 -5.59
C ALA A 119 -1.73 2.61 -6.39
N SER A 120 -1.54 1.99 -7.56
CA SER A 120 -2.63 1.54 -8.42
C SER A 120 -2.31 0.24 -9.16
N LEU A 121 -3.37 -0.51 -9.50
CA LEU A 121 -3.34 -1.68 -10.37
C LEU A 121 -4.24 -1.44 -11.58
N THR A 122 -3.84 -1.99 -12.74
CA THR A 122 -4.69 -2.03 -13.93
C THR A 122 -5.70 -3.17 -13.86
N ASP A 123 -6.73 -3.13 -14.71
CA ASP A 123 -7.71 -4.22 -14.79
C ASP A 123 -7.07 -5.54 -15.23
N GLU A 124 -6.10 -5.47 -16.13
CA GLU A 124 -5.35 -6.62 -16.62
C GLU A 124 -4.52 -7.26 -15.49
N GLN A 125 -3.85 -6.45 -14.68
CA GLN A 125 -3.10 -6.92 -13.51
C GLN A 125 -4.02 -7.59 -12.50
N ILE A 126 -5.18 -6.99 -12.21
CA ILE A 126 -6.18 -7.57 -11.32
C ILE A 126 -6.70 -8.89 -11.90
N GLN A 127 -7.01 -8.94 -13.20
CA GLN A 127 -7.47 -10.16 -13.85
C GLN A 127 -6.44 -11.28 -13.77
N MET A 128 -5.15 -10.98 -14.01
CA MET A 128 -4.06 -11.93 -13.88
C MET A 128 -3.98 -12.51 -12.46
N MET A 129 -4.04 -11.66 -11.42
CA MET A 129 -4.05 -12.11 -10.01
C MET A 129 -5.23 -13.04 -9.68
N LEU A 130 -6.36 -12.89 -10.37
CA LEU A 130 -7.55 -13.69 -10.15
C LEU A 130 -7.47 -15.06 -10.83
N THR A 131 -6.90 -15.13 -12.02
CA THR A 131 -6.90 -16.33 -12.87
C THR A 131 -5.67 -17.22 -12.67
N GLU A 132 -4.52 -16.64 -12.32
CA GLU A 132 -3.26 -17.38 -12.21
C GLU A 132 -2.98 -17.82 -10.77
N ASP A 133 -2.73 -19.10 -10.54
CA ASP A 133 -2.41 -19.63 -9.21
C ASP A 133 -1.14 -19.05 -8.62
N LYS A 134 -0.15 -18.76 -9.47
CA LYS A 134 1.13 -18.16 -9.13
C LYS A 134 1.45 -17.07 -10.14
N GLY A 135 2.07 -16.02 -9.71
CA GLY A 135 2.50 -14.96 -10.61
C GLY A 135 3.17 -13.81 -9.87
N GLU A 136 3.43 -12.76 -10.60
CA GLU A 136 4.01 -11.54 -10.06
C GLU A 136 3.47 -10.32 -10.79
N VAL A 137 3.48 -9.18 -10.09
CA VAL A 137 3.02 -7.91 -10.63
C VAL A 137 3.92 -6.78 -10.12
N GLU A 138 4.34 -5.93 -11.02
CA GLU A 138 4.92 -4.64 -10.66
C GLU A 138 3.78 -3.63 -10.46
N VAL A 139 3.73 -3.04 -9.27
CA VAL A 139 2.66 -2.11 -8.90
C VAL A 139 3.12 -0.68 -9.15
N THR A 140 2.36 0.06 -9.93
CA THR A 140 2.60 1.50 -10.11
C THR A 140 2.36 2.23 -8.79
N VAL A 141 3.36 2.97 -8.31
CA VAL A 141 3.24 3.83 -7.13
C VAL A 141 4.02 5.13 -7.35
N ILE A 142 3.38 6.24 -6.99
CA ILE A 142 3.96 7.58 -6.99
C ILE A 142 4.02 8.04 -5.54
N ILE A 143 5.19 8.49 -5.11
CA ILE A 143 5.40 9.08 -3.78
C ILE A 143 5.71 10.55 -3.96
N THR A 144 4.87 11.40 -3.34
CA THR A 144 5.04 12.86 -3.34
C THR A 144 5.28 13.36 -1.92
N ASP A 145 6.00 14.45 -1.81
CA ASP A 145 6.21 15.17 -0.56
C ASP A 145 5.17 16.29 -0.37
N GLU A 146 5.27 17.00 0.74
CA GLU A 146 4.36 18.11 1.10
C GLU A 146 4.42 19.28 0.10
N ALA A 147 5.51 19.43 -0.64
CA ALA A 147 5.66 20.41 -1.71
C ALA A 147 5.13 19.92 -3.07
N GLY A 148 4.57 18.69 -3.14
CA GLY A 148 4.09 18.08 -4.38
C GLY A 148 5.21 17.57 -5.30
N VAL A 149 6.43 17.44 -4.79
CA VAL A 149 7.58 16.92 -5.53
C VAL A 149 7.69 15.41 -5.34
N GLU A 150 8.11 14.70 -6.38
CA GLU A 150 8.46 13.27 -6.30
C GLU A 150 9.92 13.13 -5.87
N PRO A 151 10.20 12.86 -4.59
CA PRO A 151 11.58 12.82 -4.09
C PRO A 151 12.28 11.50 -4.41
N VAL A 152 11.54 10.48 -4.82
CA VAL A 152 12.03 9.13 -5.09
C VAL A 152 11.43 8.58 -6.38
N ALA A 153 12.21 7.74 -7.09
CA ALA A 153 11.70 6.81 -8.09
C ALA A 153 11.67 5.41 -7.48
N THR A 154 10.61 4.66 -7.71
CA THR A 154 10.40 3.38 -7.03
C THR A 154 9.87 2.29 -7.96
N SER A 155 10.21 1.03 -7.65
CA SER A 155 9.64 -0.17 -8.23
C SER A 155 9.36 -1.18 -7.11
N TYR A 156 8.12 -1.69 -7.07
CA TYR A 156 7.69 -2.71 -6.11
C TYR A 156 7.06 -3.88 -6.87
N VAL A 157 7.70 -5.04 -6.81
CA VAL A 157 7.21 -6.26 -7.43
C VAL A 157 6.67 -7.19 -6.35
N TRP A 158 5.39 -7.53 -6.48
CA TRP A 158 4.69 -8.46 -5.61
C TRP A 158 4.46 -9.77 -6.32
N ALA A 159 4.79 -10.88 -5.67
CA ALA A 159 4.46 -12.21 -6.12
C ALA A 159 3.29 -12.78 -5.30
N TRP A 160 2.61 -13.78 -5.84
CA TRP A 160 1.62 -14.56 -5.08
C TRP A 160 1.79 -16.04 -5.32
N ILE A 161 1.44 -16.81 -4.31
CA ILE A 161 1.42 -18.27 -4.31
C ILE A 161 0.13 -18.76 -3.64
N PRO A 162 -0.34 -19.99 -3.95
CA PRO A 162 -1.41 -20.61 -3.20
C PRO A 162 -1.05 -20.75 -1.72
N LYS A 163 -2.01 -20.50 -0.82
CA LYS A 163 -1.82 -20.84 0.61
C LYS A 163 -1.74 -22.35 0.75
N LYS A 164 -0.71 -22.84 1.42
CA LYS A 164 -0.69 -24.24 1.84
C LYS A 164 -1.86 -24.47 2.80
N ARG A 165 -2.66 -25.50 2.54
CA ARG A 165 -3.69 -25.98 3.45
C ARG A 165 -3.06 -26.61 4.68
#